data_3507ed753125d3d5a8c884f3fbf7aff2
#
_entry.id   3507ed753125d3d5a8c884f3fbf7aff2
#
_cell.length_a   1.000
_cell.length_b   1.000
_cell.length_c   1.000
_cell.angle_alpha   90.00
_cell.angle_beta   90.00
_cell.angle_gamma   90.00
#
_symmetry.space_group_name_H-M   'P 1'
#
loop_
_entity.id
_entity.type
_entity.pdbx_description
1 polymer ?
#
loop_
_entity_poly.entity_id
_entity_poly.type
_entity_poly.pdbx_seq_one_letter_code
_entity_poly.pdbx_strand_id
1 'polypeptide(L)'
;MGYKQTDYRIEQCLNDIQKYEKWGNLLAGQSWVHLFNSNAPVSVSAIHNGLECVKAKMKLSVLQDNQHTDEDKKKRLNQIDLDIRQTEEIMKHDLEYKGLLIP
;
A
#
# COMPACT_ATOMS: atom_id res chain seq x y z
N MET A 1 16.09 -13.44 28.63
CA MET A 1 16.08 -13.88 27.26
C MET A 1 16.69 -12.84 26.37
N GLY A 2 17.73 -13.17 25.68
CA GLY A 2 18.43 -12.21 24.86
C GLY A 2 17.79 -11.91 23.53
N TYR A 3 16.84 -12.68 23.08
CA TYR A 3 16.24 -12.41 21.79
C TYR A 3 14.92 -11.67 21.97
N LYS A 4 14.70 -10.74 21.07
CA LYS A 4 13.42 -10.06 21.00
C LYS A 4 12.45 -10.96 20.25
N GLN A 5 11.24 -11.05 20.75
CA GLN A 5 10.20 -11.64 19.95
C GLN A 5 10.07 -10.83 18.68
N THR A 6 10.17 -11.49 17.55
CA THR A 6 9.92 -10.86 16.27
C THR A 6 8.48 -10.36 16.27
N ASP A 7 8.28 -9.08 16.01
CA ASP A 7 6.93 -8.56 15.90
C ASP A 7 6.28 -9.21 14.69
N TYR A 8 5.25 -9.99 14.93
CA TYR A 8 4.53 -10.71 13.89
C TYR A 8 4.03 -9.78 12.79
N ARG A 9 3.64 -8.56 13.18
CA ARG A 9 3.17 -7.56 12.22
C ARG A 9 4.26 -7.14 11.26
N ILE A 10 5.50 -7.03 11.73
CA ILE A 10 6.65 -6.71 10.89
C ILE A 10 6.90 -7.84 9.89
N GLU A 11 6.88 -9.08 10.35
CA GLU A 11 7.03 -10.25 9.47
C GLU A 11 5.97 -10.24 8.39
N GLN A 12 4.73 -9.98 8.76
CA GLN A 12 3.63 -9.94 7.82
C GLN A 12 3.83 -8.84 6.76
N CYS A 13 4.28 -7.67 7.20
CA CYS A 13 4.58 -6.57 6.26
C CYS A 13 5.67 -6.97 5.28
N LEU A 14 6.74 -7.61 5.75
CA LEU A 14 7.83 -8.06 4.89
C LEU A 14 7.36 -9.09 3.89
N ASN A 15 6.52 -10.03 4.32
CA ASN A 15 5.94 -11.03 3.43
C ASN A 15 5.03 -10.40 2.38
N ASP A 16 4.22 -9.44 2.78
CA ASP A 16 3.32 -8.74 1.85
C ASP A 16 4.12 -7.91 0.85
N ILE A 17 5.18 -7.23 1.29
CA ILE A 17 6.06 -6.49 0.38
C ILE A 17 6.63 -7.44 -0.66
N GLN A 18 7.16 -8.57 -0.25
CA GLN A 18 7.74 -9.55 -1.16
C GLN A 18 6.69 -10.08 -2.13
N LYS A 19 5.50 -10.35 -1.64
CA LYS A 19 4.40 -10.88 -2.45
C LYS A 19 3.93 -9.90 -3.51
N TYR A 20 3.85 -8.62 -3.17
CA TYR A 20 3.29 -7.59 -4.05
C TYR A 20 4.33 -6.67 -4.67
N GLU A 21 5.62 -6.91 -4.45
CA GLU A 21 6.71 -6.03 -4.87
C GLU A 21 6.67 -5.72 -6.37
N LYS A 22 6.40 -6.73 -7.18
CA LYS A 22 6.28 -6.56 -8.63
C LYS A 22 5.27 -5.48 -8.99
N TRP A 23 4.11 -5.51 -8.35
CA TRP A 23 3.03 -4.56 -8.61
C TRP A 23 3.33 -3.18 -8.01
N GLY A 24 3.94 -3.16 -6.81
CA GLY A 24 4.33 -1.93 -6.15
C GLY A 24 5.40 -1.19 -6.93
N ASN A 25 6.36 -1.90 -7.49
CA ASN A 25 7.40 -1.29 -8.32
C ASN A 25 6.83 -0.73 -9.61
N LEU A 26 5.82 -1.38 -10.17
CA LEU A 26 5.14 -0.87 -11.35
C LEU A 26 4.46 0.47 -11.04
N LEU A 27 3.78 0.57 -9.90
CA LEU A 27 3.14 1.81 -9.48
C LEU A 27 4.15 2.87 -9.07
N ALA A 28 5.23 2.48 -8.40
CA ALA A 28 6.26 3.40 -7.93
C ALA A 28 7.14 3.92 -9.07
N GLY A 29 7.35 3.11 -10.09
CA GLY A 29 8.11 3.50 -11.28
C GLY A 29 7.37 4.51 -12.14
N GLN A 30 6.06 4.54 -12.00
CA GLN A 30 5.21 5.56 -12.61
C GLN A 30 4.61 6.35 -11.44
N SER A 31 5.00 7.60 -11.29
CA SER A 31 4.41 8.42 -10.23
C SER A 31 2.87 8.33 -10.32
N TRP A 32 2.21 8.48 -9.19
CA TRP A 32 0.75 8.48 -9.14
C TRP A 32 0.15 9.48 -10.14
N VAL A 33 0.80 10.63 -10.26
CA VAL A 33 0.40 11.67 -11.21
C VAL A 33 0.49 11.15 -12.64
N HIS A 34 1.55 10.40 -12.95
CA HIS A 34 1.73 9.83 -14.28
C HIS A 34 0.64 8.79 -14.59
N LEU A 35 0.28 7.95 -13.61
CA LEU A 35 -0.81 6.99 -13.78
C LEU A 35 -2.14 7.69 -14.05
N PHE A 36 -2.42 8.78 -13.32
CA PHE A 36 -3.66 9.54 -13.53
C PHE A 36 -3.67 10.29 -14.86
N ASN A 37 -2.51 10.71 -15.34
CA ASN A 37 -2.40 11.45 -16.59
C ASN A 37 -2.14 10.56 -17.80
N SER A 38 -1.86 9.27 -17.57
CA SER A 38 -1.66 8.31 -18.63
C SER A 38 -3.02 7.89 -19.20
N ASN A 39 -3.07 7.70 -20.51
CA ASN A 39 -4.25 7.14 -21.17
C ASN A 39 -4.18 5.62 -21.29
N ALA A 40 -3.25 4.99 -20.60
CA ALA A 40 -3.10 3.55 -20.62
C ALA A 40 -4.15 2.88 -19.73
N PRO A 41 -4.81 1.81 -20.22
CA PRO A 41 -5.74 1.05 -19.38
C PRO A 41 -5.03 0.40 -18.20
N VAL A 42 -5.71 0.37 -17.04
CA VAL A 42 -5.17 -0.20 -15.80
C VAL A 42 -6.19 -1.21 -15.26
N SER A 43 -5.71 -2.37 -14.85
CA SER A 43 -6.57 -3.40 -14.27
C SER A 43 -6.84 -3.14 -12.79
N VAL A 44 -8.03 -3.54 -12.34
CA VAL A 44 -8.38 -3.48 -10.90
C VAL A 44 -7.38 -4.27 -10.08
N SER A 45 -6.95 -5.43 -10.56
CA SER A 45 -5.95 -6.26 -9.87
C SER A 45 -4.62 -5.53 -9.70
N ALA A 46 -4.17 -4.82 -10.72
CA ALA A 46 -2.91 -4.09 -10.64
C ALA A 46 -2.98 -2.96 -9.61
N ILE A 47 -4.10 -2.24 -9.57
CA ILE A 47 -4.33 -1.20 -8.58
C ILE A 47 -4.32 -1.80 -7.17
N HIS A 48 -5.10 -2.84 -6.95
CA HIS A 48 -5.21 -3.48 -5.65
C HIS A 48 -3.87 -4.01 -5.17
N ASN A 49 -3.18 -4.78 -6.00
CA ASN A 49 -1.92 -5.40 -5.62
C ASN A 49 -0.82 -4.36 -5.40
N GLY A 50 -0.77 -3.32 -6.23
CA GLY A 50 0.18 -2.23 -6.04
C GLY A 50 -0.06 -1.48 -4.74
N LEU A 51 -1.32 -1.24 -4.40
CA LEU A 51 -1.68 -0.57 -3.14
C LEU A 51 -1.41 -1.46 -1.93
N GLU A 52 -1.56 -2.77 -2.05
CA GLU A 52 -1.18 -3.69 -0.98
C GLU A 52 0.31 -3.60 -0.67
N CYS A 53 1.15 -3.47 -1.68
CA CYS A 53 2.58 -3.28 -1.49
C CYS A 53 2.87 -1.94 -0.78
N VAL A 54 2.26 -0.86 -1.24
CA VAL A 54 2.42 0.47 -0.63
C VAL A 54 1.96 0.45 0.82
N LYS A 55 0.81 -0.16 1.08
CA LYS A 55 0.26 -0.29 2.42
C LYS A 55 1.25 -1.01 3.34
N ALA A 56 1.80 -2.13 2.88
CA ALA A 56 2.75 -2.91 3.67
C ALA A 56 4.02 -2.11 3.97
N LYS A 57 4.53 -1.35 3.01
CA LYS A 57 5.71 -0.49 3.22
C LYS A 57 5.43 0.61 4.24
N MET A 58 4.26 1.24 4.16
CA MET A 58 3.87 2.28 5.10
C MET A 58 3.72 1.72 6.52
N LYS A 59 3.07 0.57 6.65
CA LYS A 59 2.90 -0.09 7.95
C LYS A 59 4.24 -0.51 8.55
N LEU A 60 5.13 -1.04 7.71
CA LEU A 60 6.46 -1.43 8.17
C LEU A 60 7.21 -0.23 8.76
N SER A 61 7.15 0.91 8.08
CA SER A 61 7.78 2.14 8.57
C SER A 61 7.26 2.54 9.94
N VAL A 62 5.94 2.46 10.14
CA VAL A 62 5.32 2.78 11.43
C VAL A 62 5.78 1.79 12.51
N LEU A 63 5.80 0.50 12.19
CA LEU A 63 6.16 -0.54 13.16
C LEU A 63 7.63 -0.48 13.57
N GLN A 64 8.50 -0.01 12.69
CA GLN A 64 9.93 0.12 12.96
C GLN A 64 10.30 1.43 13.64
N ASP A 65 9.34 2.35 13.78
CA ASP A 65 9.57 3.63 14.43
C ASP A 65 9.62 3.43 15.95
N ASN A 66 10.73 3.83 16.56
CA ASN A 66 10.96 3.68 18.00
C ASN A 66 10.50 4.90 18.80
N GLN A 67 10.02 5.95 18.13
CA GLN A 67 9.66 7.21 18.78
C GLN A 67 8.19 7.29 19.21
N HIS A 68 7.40 6.32 18.83
CA HIS A 68 5.96 6.32 19.10
C HIS A 68 5.57 5.14 19.97
N THR A 69 4.53 5.36 20.80
CA THR A 69 3.97 4.31 21.63
C THR A 69 3.21 3.28 20.79
N ASP A 70 2.93 2.13 21.40
CA ASP A 70 2.13 1.09 20.72
C ASP A 70 0.72 1.58 20.39
N GLU A 71 0.14 2.42 21.23
CA GLU A 71 -1.17 3.02 20.95
C GLU A 71 -1.12 3.94 19.75
N ASP A 72 -0.10 4.78 19.66
CA ASP A 72 0.08 5.67 18.50
C ASP A 72 0.29 4.86 17.24
N LYS A 73 1.11 3.81 17.32
CA LYS A 73 1.32 2.92 16.17
C LYS A 73 0.02 2.29 15.70
N LYS A 74 -0.81 1.84 16.63
CA LYS A 74 -2.10 1.24 16.32
C LYS A 74 -3.01 2.22 15.58
N LYS A 75 -3.07 3.46 16.04
CA LYS A 75 -3.85 4.50 15.38
C LYS A 75 -3.35 4.78 13.97
N ARG A 76 -2.02 4.84 13.80
CA ARG A 76 -1.40 5.08 12.50
C ARG A 76 -1.64 3.92 11.54
N LEU A 77 -1.57 2.69 12.03
CA LEU A 77 -1.83 1.51 11.21
C LEU A 77 -3.28 1.50 10.72
N ASN A 78 -4.22 1.83 11.60
CA ASN A 78 -5.62 1.93 11.23
C ASN A 78 -5.86 3.04 10.21
N GLN A 79 -5.18 4.17 10.37
CA GLN A 79 -5.30 5.28 9.43
C GLN A 79 -4.74 4.89 8.06
N ILE A 80 -3.66 4.14 8.02
CA ILE A 80 -3.10 3.63 6.76
C ILE A 80 -4.12 2.76 6.03
N ASP A 81 -4.79 1.85 6.75
CA ASP A 81 -5.82 1.00 6.15
C ASP A 81 -6.94 1.83 5.52
N LEU A 82 -7.39 2.87 6.23
CA LEU A 82 -8.44 3.75 5.72
C LEU A 82 -7.97 4.54 4.50
N ASP A 83 -6.77 5.10 4.57
CA ASP A 83 -6.20 5.91 3.49
C ASP A 83 -6.01 5.09 2.22
N ILE A 84 -5.51 3.87 2.36
CA ILE A 84 -5.31 2.97 1.21
C ILE A 84 -6.65 2.58 0.59
N ARG A 85 -7.65 2.29 1.42
CA ARG A 85 -8.99 1.96 0.92
C ARG A 85 -9.60 3.12 0.15
N GLN A 86 -9.50 4.32 0.69
CA GLN A 86 -10.01 5.53 0.03
C GLN A 86 -9.26 5.79 -1.27
N THR A 87 -7.95 5.65 -1.25
CA THR A 87 -7.11 5.84 -2.45
C THR A 87 -7.52 4.85 -3.54
N GLU A 88 -7.73 3.59 -3.20
CA GLU A 88 -8.16 2.58 -4.16
C GLU A 88 -9.50 2.95 -4.79
N GLU A 89 -10.46 3.39 -3.99
CA GLU A 89 -11.77 3.80 -4.48
C GLU A 89 -11.69 5.01 -5.40
N ILE A 90 -10.90 6.00 -5.01
CA ILE A 90 -10.71 7.21 -5.81
C ILE A 90 -10.07 6.85 -7.16
N MET A 91 -9.04 6.03 -7.16
CA MET A 91 -8.37 5.61 -8.37
C MET A 91 -9.28 4.84 -9.31
N LYS A 92 -10.03 3.89 -8.76
CA LYS A 92 -10.97 3.10 -9.57
C LYS A 92 -12.05 3.98 -10.18
N HIS A 93 -12.58 4.90 -9.39
CA HIS A 93 -13.62 5.80 -9.86
C HIS A 93 -13.13 6.71 -10.98
N ASP A 94 -11.93 7.27 -10.82
CA ASP A 94 -11.32 8.14 -11.82
C ASP A 94 -11.07 7.39 -13.14
N LEU A 95 -10.49 6.21 -13.04
CA LEU A 95 -10.19 5.39 -14.21
C LEU A 95 -11.45 4.89 -14.90
N GLU A 96 -12.47 4.54 -14.12
CA GLU A 96 -13.76 4.14 -14.67
C GLU A 96 -14.40 5.30 -15.43
N TYR A 97 -14.36 6.50 -14.88
CA TYR A 97 -14.88 7.70 -15.54
C TYR A 97 -14.16 7.95 -16.86
N LYS A 98 -12.85 7.72 -16.93
CA LYS A 98 -12.06 7.90 -18.15
C LYS A 98 -12.18 6.72 -19.12
N GLY A 99 -12.86 5.65 -18.73
CA GLY A 99 -12.98 4.44 -19.55
C GLY A 99 -11.69 3.63 -19.62
N LEU A 100 -10.80 3.79 -18.65
CA LEU A 100 -9.48 3.15 -18.64
C LEU A 100 -9.37 2.01 -17.62
N LEU A 101 -10.44 1.75 -16.85
CA LEU A 101 -10.41 0.69 -15.86
C LEU A 101 -10.75 -0.65 -16.49
N ILE A 102 -9.85 -1.63 -16.31
CA ILE A 102 -10.07 -3.00 -16.75
C ILE A 102 -10.55 -3.80 -15.54
N PRO A 103 -11.76 -4.36 -15.59
CA PRO A 103 -12.28 -5.14 -14.47
C PRO A 103 -11.52 -6.43 -14.19
#